data_918346f03fe3c321056210ce5cb7dba9
#
_entry.id   918346f03fe3c321056210ce5cb7dba9
#
_cell.length_a   1.000
_cell.length_b   1.000
_cell.length_c   1.000
_cell.angle_alpha   90.00
_cell.angle_beta   90.00
_cell.angle_gamma   90.00
#
_symmetry.space_group_name_H-M   'P 1'
#
loop_
_entity.id
_entity.type
_entity.pdbx_description
1 polymer ?
#
loop_
_entity_poly.entity_id
_entity_poly.type
_entity_poly.pdbx_seq_one_letter_code
_entity_poly.pdbx_strand_id
1 'polypeptide(L)'
;MQMSLPMITYRIEAADPNAHLWRVTLTVERPSAPQRLSLPTWIPGSYLVREFARHLSALAATQSAAPVPLEQLDKATWLARCDAASPLTMTYLVYAFDTSVRAAFLDAQRGFFNGTSLCLRAEGHEARPHRLEFGELPAHWQVATAMRAVKVDALGRGVYEAAGYDELVDHPVELGRFWRGRFTAGGVPHDYVVAGALPDFDGERLLADAKRICEAQIAFWHGEKSGNNAATVLATGGKPAKPPYERYLFLHNLVDDGHGGLEHRASTALISPRRDMPASGASVQAKTEMSDGYANVLGLISHEYFHTWNVKRLRPAEFARYDYTRENYTELLWFFEGFTSYYDDLFLVRCGLIDAPRYLRLLARTVSGVLAAPGRQVQSVAQASFDAWVKYYRSDENTPNSTISYYTKGSLVALALDLTLRAEGKGSLDQVMRGLWSRSEGGPIAEGAIAEVLQAVGGRSFASELAAWVHGTGDLPLRALLESVGIDWSEDVPTLAQRLGMRVSESALTGIKVSHVLRGGAAERAGLSAGDELLAVRGWRLRRLDDALRVLQTGQPAALLASRDQRIVELTLTLPAEPGPGAVALKAAAKPAKPAQALQEAWLAGR
;
A
#
# COMPACT_ATOMS: atom_id res chain seq x y z
N MET A 1 -42.71 -20.52 -0.12
CA MET A 1 -42.14 -19.51 0.80
C MET A 1 -40.67 -19.88 0.99
N GLN A 2 -39.78 -19.23 0.28
CA GLN A 2 -38.34 -19.44 0.49
C GLN A 2 -38.02 -18.92 1.90
N MET A 3 -37.68 -19.82 2.82
CA MET A 3 -37.19 -19.42 4.14
C MET A 3 -35.91 -18.58 3.92
N SER A 4 -35.94 -17.31 4.34
CA SER A 4 -34.75 -16.48 4.33
C SER A 4 -33.66 -17.16 5.17
N LEU A 5 -32.43 -17.13 4.70
CA LEU A 5 -31.27 -17.63 5.47
C LEU A 5 -31.18 -16.84 6.79
N PRO A 6 -30.81 -17.50 7.91
CA PRO A 6 -30.61 -16.81 9.19
C PRO A 6 -29.53 -15.71 9.03
N MET A 7 -29.83 -14.52 9.54
CA MET A 7 -29.01 -13.30 9.39
C MET A 7 -28.02 -13.17 10.56
N ILE A 8 -26.87 -12.59 10.26
CA ILE A 8 -25.92 -12.04 11.24
C ILE A 8 -26.02 -10.51 11.14
N THR A 9 -26.38 -9.84 12.25
CA THR A 9 -26.61 -8.39 12.23
C THR A 9 -25.66 -7.69 13.20
N TYR A 10 -24.97 -6.64 12.70
CA TYR A 10 -24.17 -5.72 13.52
C TYR A 10 -24.84 -4.35 13.51
N ARG A 11 -25.17 -3.85 14.69
CA ARG A 11 -25.61 -2.48 14.91
C ARG A 11 -24.44 -1.69 15.48
N ILE A 12 -24.04 -0.62 14.78
CA ILE A 12 -22.90 0.23 15.14
C ILE A 12 -23.42 1.60 15.56
N GLU A 13 -22.94 2.10 16.71
CA GLU A 13 -23.33 3.37 17.31
C GLU A 13 -22.09 4.12 17.81
N ALA A 14 -22.07 5.45 17.63
CA ALA A 14 -21.05 6.32 18.23
C ALA A 14 -21.39 6.53 19.72
N ALA A 15 -21.01 5.56 20.56
CA ALA A 15 -21.41 5.54 21.97
C ALA A 15 -20.87 6.74 22.76
N ASP A 16 -19.61 7.11 22.53
CA ASP A 16 -18.97 8.29 23.09
C ASP A 16 -17.84 8.74 22.14
N PRO A 17 -18.10 9.71 21.25
CA PRO A 17 -17.08 10.23 20.34
C PRO A 17 -15.89 10.91 21.05
N ASN A 18 -16.11 11.50 22.23
CA ASN A 18 -15.03 12.16 22.97
C ASN A 18 -14.12 11.14 23.69
N ALA A 19 -14.69 9.99 24.08
CA ALA A 19 -13.93 8.87 24.63
C ALA A 19 -13.45 7.89 23.52
N HIS A 20 -13.74 8.18 22.26
CA HIS A 20 -13.37 7.35 21.10
C HIS A 20 -13.99 5.94 21.13
N LEU A 21 -15.24 5.81 21.58
CA LEU A 21 -15.89 4.52 21.82
C LEU A 21 -17.02 4.25 20.81
N TRP A 22 -16.85 3.22 20.00
CA TRP A 22 -17.93 2.59 19.25
C TRP A 22 -18.64 1.57 20.14
N ARG A 23 -19.98 1.54 20.08
CA ARG A 23 -20.76 0.41 20.58
C ARG A 23 -21.14 -0.48 19.41
N VAL A 24 -20.92 -1.77 19.59
CA VAL A 24 -21.34 -2.80 18.64
C VAL A 24 -22.33 -3.74 19.34
N THR A 25 -23.48 -3.96 18.69
CA THR A 25 -24.42 -5.00 19.06
C THR A 25 -24.47 -6.01 17.92
N LEU A 26 -23.93 -7.21 18.16
CA LEU A 26 -23.99 -8.35 17.24
C LEU A 26 -25.17 -9.23 17.63
N THR A 27 -26.03 -9.54 16.65
CA THR A 27 -27.10 -10.53 16.81
C THR A 27 -26.85 -11.69 15.84
N VAL A 28 -26.75 -12.90 16.40
CA VAL A 28 -26.62 -14.15 15.64
C VAL A 28 -27.96 -14.88 15.69
N GLU A 29 -28.71 -14.82 14.60
CA GLU A 29 -29.92 -15.64 14.46
C GLU A 29 -29.51 -17.12 14.34
N ARG A 30 -30.11 -17.99 15.17
CA ARG A 30 -29.77 -19.43 15.21
C ARG A 30 -28.26 -19.66 15.40
N PRO A 31 -27.71 -19.32 16.58
CA PRO A 31 -26.32 -19.58 16.90
C PRO A 31 -26.02 -21.08 16.96
N SER A 32 -24.75 -21.43 16.91
CA SER A 32 -24.31 -22.77 17.36
C SER A 32 -24.46 -22.90 18.87
N ALA A 33 -24.50 -24.10 19.39
CA ALA A 33 -24.64 -24.36 20.83
C ALA A 33 -23.49 -25.27 21.33
N PRO A 34 -22.43 -24.71 21.94
CA PRO A 34 -22.15 -23.28 22.20
C PRO A 34 -21.67 -22.53 20.93
N GLN A 35 -21.77 -21.19 20.95
CA GLN A 35 -21.30 -20.33 19.86
C GLN A 35 -19.89 -19.82 20.14
N ARG A 36 -18.96 -20.07 19.23
CA ARG A 36 -17.62 -19.50 19.23
C ARG A 36 -17.61 -18.21 18.43
N LEU A 37 -16.96 -17.19 18.98
CA LEU A 37 -16.83 -15.85 18.43
C LEU A 37 -15.37 -15.42 18.45
N SER A 38 -14.89 -14.81 17.38
CA SER A 38 -13.51 -14.31 17.33
C SER A 38 -13.44 -12.93 16.67
N LEU A 39 -12.49 -12.08 17.12
CA LEU A 39 -12.16 -10.86 16.42
C LEU A 39 -10.92 -11.12 15.56
N PRO A 40 -10.88 -10.69 14.29
CA PRO A 40 -9.68 -10.76 13.48
C PRO A 40 -8.45 -10.18 14.18
N THR A 41 -7.27 -10.75 13.93
CA THR A 41 -6.01 -10.23 14.46
C THR A 41 -5.27 -9.35 13.46
N TRP A 42 -5.66 -9.38 12.21
CA TRP A 42 -5.07 -8.64 11.10
C TRP A 42 -6.13 -8.29 10.03
N ILE A 43 -5.73 -7.54 9.02
CA ILE A 43 -6.56 -7.16 7.89
C ILE A 43 -5.84 -7.49 6.58
N PRO A 44 -6.51 -8.11 5.57
CA PRO A 44 -5.94 -8.33 4.23
C PRO A 44 -5.42 -7.02 3.60
N GLY A 45 -4.24 -7.09 2.97
CA GLY A 45 -3.50 -5.93 2.46
C GLY A 45 -2.51 -5.34 3.47
N SER A 46 -2.54 -5.78 4.75
CA SER A 46 -1.59 -5.32 5.76
C SER A 46 -1.06 -6.48 6.59
N TYR A 47 0.13 -6.93 6.29
CA TYR A 47 0.76 -8.15 6.82
C TYR A 47 1.40 -7.90 8.20
N LEU A 48 0.58 -7.46 9.15
CA LEU A 48 0.93 -7.21 10.55
C LEU A 48 -0.20 -7.68 11.47
N VAL A 49 0.13 -8.46 12.47
CA VAL A 49 -0.80 -8.77 13.58
C VAL A 49 -0.98 -7.51 14.41
N ARG A 50 -2.21 -6.97 14.41
CA ARG A 50 -2.55 -5.66 15.01
C ARG A 50 -3.20 -5.76 16.37
N GLU A 51 -3.54 -6.98 16.81
CA GLU A 51 -4.15 -7.21 18.12
C GLU A 51 -5.41 -6.35 18.34
N PHE A 52 -6.35 -6.32 17.40
CA PHE A 52 -7.56 -5.48 17.49
C PHE A 52 -8.37 -5.73 18.76
N ALA A 53 -8.37 -6.97 19.28
CA ALA A 53 -9.06 -7.34 20.51
C ALA A 53 -8.59 -6.57 21.76
N ARG A 54 -7.38 -5.98 21.74
CA ARG A 54 -6.89 -5.11 22.84
C ARG A 54 -7.78 -3.89 23.09
N HIS A 55 -8.56 -3.49 22.07
CA HIS A 55 -9.44 -2.33 22.12
C HIS A 55 -10.88 -2.68 22.53
N LEU A 56 -11.22 -3.97 22.64
CA LEU A 56 -12.53 -4.45 23.00
C LEU A 56 -12.72 -4.45 24.52
N SER A 57 -13.85 -3.95 24.97
CA SER A 57 -14.21 -3.88 26.40
C SER A 57 -15.71 -4.05 26.60
N ALA A 58 -16.12 -4.24 27.85
CA ALA A 58 -17.52 -4.38 28.27
C ALA A 58 -18.30 -5.45 27.46
N LEU A 59 -17.65 -6.56 27.12
CA LEU A 59 -18.25 -7.65 26.35
C LEU A 59 -19.28 -8.40 27.23
N ALA A 60 -20.51 -8.43 26.75
CA ALA A 60 -21.62 -9.15 27.40
C ALA A 60 -22.43 -9.92 26.35
N ALA A 61 -22.99 -11.04 26.78
CA ALA A 61 -23.88 -11.87 25.96
C ALA A 61 -25.22 -12.04 26.63
N THR A 62 -26.30 -12.02 25.85
CA THR A 62 -27.68 -12.28 26.31
C THR A 62 -28.40 -13.16 25.31
N GLN A 63 -29.35 -13.95 25.82
CA GLN A 63 -30.27 -14.75 25.03
C GLN A 63 -31.64 -14.67 25.69
N SER A 64 -32.69 -14.27 24.95
CA SER A 64 -34.02 -14.01 25.50
C SER A 64 -34.01 -13.10 26.75
N ALA A 65 -33.18 -12.05 26.72
CA ALA A 65 -32.91 -11.08 27.78
C ALA A 65 -32.22 -11.67 29.05
N ALA A 66 -31.88 -12.95 29.09
CA ALA A 66 -31.08 -13.54 30.16
C ALA A 66 -29.58 -13.48 29.84
N PRO A 67 -28.70 -13.23 30.83
CA PRO A 67 -27.25 -13.29 30.64
C PRO A 67 -26.80 -14.67 30.18
N VAL A 68 -25.87 -14.70 29.22
CA VAL A 68 -25.22 -15.92 28.73
C VAL A 68 -23.75 -15.92 29.22
N PRO A 69 -23.27 -17.00 29.85
CA PRO A 69 -21.89 -17.12 30.28
C PRO A 69 -20.93 -17.06 29.08
N LEU A 70 -19.89 -16.22 29.20
CA LEU A 70 -18.82 -16.08 28.25
C LEU A 70 -17.51 -16.61 28.85
N GLU A 71 -16.84 -17.44 28.10
CA GLU A 71 -15.50 -17.94 28.40
C GLU A 71 -14.51 -17.40 27.37
N GLN A 72 -13.46 -16.68 27.80
CA GLN A 72 -12.41 -16.24 26.91
C GLN A 72 -11.41 -17.39 26.71
N LEU A 73 -11.25 -17.84 25.45
CA LEU A 73 -10.41 -19.00 25.10
C LEU A 73 -8.96 -18.60 24.81
N ASP A 74 -8.79 -17.43 24.20
CA ASP A 74 -7.50 -16.81 23.91
C ASP A 74 -7.67 -15.28 23.83
N LYS A 75 -6.61 -14.57 23.37
CA LYS A 75 -6.59 -13.10 23.31
C LYS A 75 -7.70 -12.47 22.48
N ALA A 76 -8.30 -13.22 21.52
CA ALA A 76 -9.26 -12.69 20.55
C ALA A 76 -10.48 -13.60 20.32
N THR A 77 -10.65 -14.66 21.14
CA THR A 77 -11.69 -15.68 20.96
C THR A 77 -12.48 -15.91 22.22
N TRP A 78 -13.80 -15.99 22.11
CA TRP A 78 -14.75 -16.21 23.20
C TRP A 78 -15.73 -17.33 22.85
N LEU A 79 -16.18 -18.06 23.86
CA LEU A 79 -17.20 -19.09 23.78
C LEU A 79 -18.43 -18.63 24.56
N ALA A 80 -19.56 -18.43 23.89
CA ALA A 80 -20.84 -18.15 24.51
C ALA A 80 -21.59 -19.48 24.75
N ARG A 81 -21.90 -19.78 26.00
CA ARG A 81 -22.63 -21.00 26.37
C ARG A 81 -24.15 -20.80 26.20
N CYS A 82 -24.58 -20.65 24.95
CA CYS A 82 -25.95 -20.41 24.53
C CYS A 82 -26.60 -21.70 24.00
N ASP A 83 -27.92 -21.66 23.77
CA ASP A 83 -28.67 -22.65 23.00
C ASP A 83 -28.86 -22.19 21.54
N ALA A 84 -29.29 -23.10 20.66
CA ALA A 84 -29.55 -22.81 19.25
C ALA A 84 -30.98 -22.33 18.96
N ALA A 85 -31.88 -22.30 19.97
CA ALA A 85 -33.30 -22.10 19.77
C ALA A 85 -33.68 -20.63 19.61
N SER A 86 -32.92 -19.72 20.24
CA SER A 86 -33.18 -18.28 20.21
C SER A 86 -31.95 -17.48 19.81
N PRO A 87 -32.11 -16.25 19.28
CA PRO A 87 -30.98 -15.42 18.86
C PRO A 87 -30.05 -15.10 20.03
N LEU A 88 -28.71 -15.19 19.75
CA LEU A 88 -27.67 -14.73 20.66
C LEU A 88 -27.36 -13.27 20.36
N THR A 89 -27.38 -12.42 21.39
CA THR A 89 -26.98 -11.00 21.28
C THR A 89 -25.69 -10.77 22.07
N MET A 90 -24.71 -10.17 21.41
CA MET A 90 -23.45 -9.73 22.00
C MET A 90 -23.39 -8.21 21.98
N THR A 91 -23.03 -7.57 23.08
CA THR A 91 -22.83 -6.12 23.15
C THR A 91 -21.42 -5.83 23.68
N TYR A 92 -20.71 -4.91 23.06
CA TYR A 92 -19.35 -4.53 23.46
C TYR A 92 -19.00 -3.12 23.01
N LEU A 93 -17.96 -2.56 23.62
CA LEU A 93 -17.35 -1.29 23.23
C LEU A 93 -16.00 -1.54 22.58
N VAL A 94 -15.69 -0.72 21.57
CA VAL A 94 -14.37 -0.73 20.90
C VAL A 94 -13.78 0.67 20.95
N TYR A 95 -12.60 0.81 21.58
CA TYR A 95 -11.82 2.04 21.55
C TYR A 95 -11.20 2.21 20.16
N ALA A 96 -11.30 3.41 19.58
CA ALA A 96 -10.97 3.67 18.19
C ALA A 96 -10.29 5.04 18.04
N PHE A 97 -8.96 5.08 18.10
CA PHE A 97 -8.18 6.30 17.91
C PHE A 97 -6.91 6.06 17.07
N ASP A 98 -7.03 5.19 16.07
CA ASP A 98 -5.97 4.93 15.09
C ASP A 98 -6.36 5.61 13.77
N THR A 99 -5.58 6.61 13.34
CA THR A 99 -5.82 7.40 12.11
C THR A 99 -5.44 6.67 10.85
N SER A 100 -4.78 5.50 10.93
CA SER A 100 -4.39 4.72 9.76
C SER A 100 -5.62 4.16 9.03
N VAL A 101 -5.44 3.79 7.78
CA VAL A 101 -6.47 3.14 6.95
C VAL A 101 -6.75 1.68 7.34
N ARG A 102 -6.08 1.15 8.37
CA ARG A 102 -6.03 -0.29 8.70
C ARG A 102 -6.78 -0.70 9.97
N ALA A 103 -7.30 0.27 10.72
CA ALA A 103 -7.93 0.03 12.02
C ALA A 103 -9.28 0.75 12.14
N ALA A 104 -9.53 1.39 13.29
CA ALA A 104 -10.72 2.19 13.53
C ALA A 104 -10.37 3.52 14.19
N PHE A 105 -11.15 4.55 13.86
CA PHE A 105 -11.05 5.90 14.40
C PHE A 105 -12.44 6.43 14.76
N LEU A 106 -12.54 7.20 15.84
CA LEU A 106 -13.71 7.94 16.23
C LEU A 106 -13.32 9.17 17.03
N ASP A 107 -13.82 10.34 16.63
CA ASP A 107 -13.84 11.55 17.44
C ASP A 107 -15.15 12.33 17.20
N ALA A 108 -15.26 13.56 17.70
CA ALA A 108 -16.44 14.40 17.54
C ALA A 108 -16.69 14.86 16.09
N GLN A 109 -15.73 14.70 15.18
CA GLN A 109 -15.80 15.17 13.80
C GLN A 109 -15.91 14.06 12.77
N ARG A 110 -15.29 12.90 13.06
CA ARG A 110 -15.06 11.82 12.11
C ARG A 110 -15.19 10.45 12.77
N GLY A 111 -15.72 9.50 12.05
CA GLY A 111 -15.65 8.08 12.32
C GLY A 111 -15.13 7.32 11.12
N PHE A 112 -14.30 6.31 11.36
CA PHE A 112 -13.83 5.38 10.36
C PHE A 112 -13.65 4.00 10.97
N PHE A 113 -13.95 2.95 10.23
CA PHE A 113 -13.56 1.60 10.64
C PHE A 113 -13.48 0.62 9.47
N ASN A 114 -12.61 -0.36 9.63
CA ASN A 114 -12.65 -1.62 8.92
C ASN A 114 -13.42 -2.65 9.76
N GLY A 115 -14.24 -3.49 9.14
CA GLY A 115 -15.00 -4.51 9.85
C GLY A 115 -14.14 -5.47 10.68
N THR A 116 -12.88 -5.70 10.26
CA THR A 116 -11.91 -6.53 11.01
C THR A 116 -11.59 -5.99 12.41
N SER A 117 -11.70 -4.68 12.62
CA SER A 117 -11.40 -4.05 13.91
C SER A 117 -12.62 -3.93 14.84
N LEU A 118 -13.85 -4.09 14.31
CA LEU A 118 -15.10 -3.93 15.07
C LEU A 118 -15.98 -5.18 15.13
N CYS A 119 -16.06 -5.95 14.04
CA CYS A 119 -17.09 -6.98 13.87
C CYS A 119 -16.58 -8.35 14.33
N LEU A 120 -17.05 -8.86 15.46
CA LEU A 120 -16.79 -10.24 15.89
C LEU A 120 -17.30 -11.23 14.85
N ARG A 121 -16.48 -12.19 14.47
CA ARG A 121 -16.84 -13.29 13.58
C ARG A 121 -17.61 -14.36 14.37
N ALA A 122 -18.80 -14.70 13.91
CA ALA A 122 -19.55 -15.85 14.43
C ALA A 122 -19.05 -17.11 13.69
N GLU A 123 -18.17 -17.88 14.32
CA GLU A 123 -17.52 -19.03 13.70
C GLU A 123 -18.56 -20.12 13.30
N GLY A 124 -18.37 -20.65 12.08
CA GLY A 124 -19.30 -21.58 11.45
C GLY A 124 -20.48 -20.91 10.72
N HIS A 125 -20.55 -19.57 10.75
CA HIS A 125 -21.64 -18.80 10.13
C HIS A 125 -21.13 -17.75 9.12
N GLU A 126 -19.87 -17.81 8.73
CA GLU A 126 -19.20 -16.83 7.88
C GLU A 126 -19.85 -16.70 6.50
N ALA A 127 -20.40 -17.78 5.96
CA ALA A 127 -21.08 -17.80 4.65
C ALA A 127 -22.53 -17.32 4.68
N ARG A 128 -23.10 -16.99 5.86
CA ARG A 128 -24.44 -16.43 5.96
C ARG A 128 -24.46 -14.96 5.54
N PRO A 129 -25.62 -14.41 5.11
CA PRO A 129 -25.75 -12.97 4.90
C PRO A 129 -25.47 -12.19 6.20
N HIS A 130 -24.69 -11.12 6.05
CA HIS A 130 -24.34 -10.20 7.14
C HIS A 130 -24.96 -8.83 6.89
N ARG A 131 -25.55 -8.26 7.92
CA ARG A 131 -26.20 -6.95 7.89
C ARG A 131 -25.45 -5.98 8.79
N LEU A 132 -25.19 -4.78 8.28
CA LEU A 132 -24.64 -3.65 9.02
C LEU A 132 -25.72 -2.59 9.15
N GLU A 133 -26.06 -2.21 10.39
CA GLU A 133 -27.04 -1.17 10.71
C GLU A 133 -26.35 -0.06 11.49
N PHE A 134 -26.63 1.19 11.11
CA PHE A 134 -26.20 2.33 11.90
C PHE A 134 -27.31 2.74 12.87
N GLY A 135 -26.97 2.71 14.17
CA GLY A 135 -27.84 3.17 15.23
C GLY A 135 -27.67 4.68 15.46
N GLU A 136 -27.45 5.08 16.70
CA GLU A 136 -27.30 6.50 17.04
C GLU A 136 -25.96 7.06 16.52
N LEU A 137 -26.04 8.09 15.69
CA LEU A 137 -24.93 8.85 15.13
C LEU A 137 -25.21 10.36 15.29
N PRO A 138 -24.18 11.22 15.40
CA PRO A 138 -24.37 12.67 15.42
C PRO A 138 -25.21 13.15 14.23
N ALA A 139 -26.13 14.08 14.47
CA ALA A 139 -27.23 14.44 13.55
C ALA A 139 -26.78 14.83 12.13
N HIS A 140 -25.59 15.41 11.97
CA HIS A 140 -25.06 15.91 10.72
C HIS A 140 -24.09 14.98 10.01
N TRP A 141 -23.84 13.77 10.57
CA TRP A 141 -22.90 12.83 9.97
C TRP A 141 -23.50 12.14 8.76
N GLN A 142 -22.71 12.02 7.73
CA GLN A 142 -22.95 11.18 6.56
C GLN A 142 -22.26 9.83 6.75
N VAL A 143 -22.68 8.83 5.98
CA VAL A 143 -22.05 7.50 5.92
C VAL A 143 -21.64 7.22 4.47
N ALA A 144 -20.44 6.72 4.28
CA ALA A 144 -19.94 6.27 2.98
C ALA A 144 -19.30 4.88 3.12
N THR A 145 -19.80 3.94 2.35
CA THR A 145 -19.25 2.58 2.18
C THR A 145 -19.62 2.05 0.80
N ALA A 146 -18.81 1.14 0.26
CA ALA A 146 -19.12 0.44 -0.99
C ALA A 146 -20.09 -0.73 -0.79
N MET A 147 -20.41 -1.12 0.45
CA MET A 147 -21.34 -2.19 0.77
C MET A 147 -22.72 -1.93 0.15
N ARG A 148 -23.44 -2.96 -0.23
CA ARG A 148 -24.77 -2.87 -0.85
C ARG A 148 -25.78 -2.27 0.14
N ALA A 149 -26.31 -1.09 -0.21
CA ALA A 149 -27.38 -0.46 0.55
C ALA A 149 -28.70 -1.21 0.39
N VAL A 150 -29.41 -1.46 1.50
CA VAL A 150 -30.74 -2.06 1.50
C VAL A 150 -31.79 -0.98 1.73
N LYS A 151 -31.60 -0.17 2.79
CA LYS A 151 -32.49 0.94 3.14
C LYS A 151 -31.65 2.02 3.82
N VAL A 152 -31.38 3.11 3.12
CA VAL A 152 -30.60 4.23 3.63
C VAL A 152 -31.31 5.57 3.36
N ASP A 153 -31.05 6.55 4.22
CA ASP A 153 -31.49 7.93 4.02
C ASP A 153 -30.55 8.71 3.08
N ALA A 154 -30.83 9.99 2.88
CA ALA A 154 -30.03 10.88 2.03
C ALA A 154 -28.59 11.10 2.54
N LEU A 155 -28.32 10.84 3.81
CA LEU A 155 -27.00 10.90 4.44
C LEU A 155 -26.27 9.55 4.39
N GLY A 156 -26.87 8.52 3.80
CA GLY A 156 -26.33 7.17 3.76
C GLY A 156 -26.50 6.37 5.06
N ARG A 157 -27.29 6.86 6.01
CA ARG A 157 -27.55 6.16 7.26
C ARG A 157 -28.61 5.10 7.05
N GLY A 158 -28.47 3.95 7.72
CA GLY A 158 -29.47 2.89 7.65
C GLY A 158 -28.84 1.52 7.57
N VAL A 159 -29.27 0.72 6.62
CA VAL A 159 -29.01 -0.71 6.55
C VAL A 159 -28.27 -1.06 5.28
N TYR A 160 -27.20 -1.83 5.45
CA TYR A 160 -26.37 -2.39 4.41
C TYR A 160 -26.27 -3.91 4.57
N GLU A 161 -25.97 -4.62 3.49
CA GLU A 161 -25.80 -6.08 3.49
C GLU A 161 -24.58 -6.52 2.70
N ALA A 162 -23.95 -7.58 3.21
CA ALA A 162 -22.88 -8.35 2.58
C ALA A 162 -23.29 -9.82 2.48
N ALA A 163 -22.83 -10.54 1.45
CA ALA A 163 -23.18 -11.95 1.25
C ALA A 163 -22.54 -12.88 2.30
N GLY A 164 -21.46 -12.43 2.95
CA GLY A 164 -20.75 -13.17 3.97
C GLY A 164 -19.81 -12.29 4.78
N TYR A 165 -19.10 -12.90 5.74
CA TYR A 165 -18.18 -12.18 6.62
C TYR A 165 -17.00 -11.56 5.86
N ASP A 166 -16.40 -12.29 4.89
CA ASP A 166 -15.28 -11.79 4.09
C ASP A 166 -15.66 -10.53 3.29
N GLU A 167 -16.89 -10.48 2.78
CA GLU A 167 -17.39 -9.28 2.11
C GLU A 167 -17.68 -8.15 3.08
N LEU A 168 -18.27 -8.46 4.26
CA LEU A 168 -18.52 -7.47 5.31
C LEU A 168 -17.22 -6.72 5.69
N VAL A 169 -16.15 -7.46 5.98
CA VAL A 169 -14.89 -6.87 6.44
C VAL A 169 -14.05 -6.24 5.32
N ASP A 170 -14.38 -6.52 4.06
CA ASP A 170 -13.77 -5.91 2.88
C ASP A 170 -14.45 -4.58 2.47
N HIS A 171 -15.37 -4.08 3.29
CA HIS A 171 -16.03 -2.79 3.08
C HIS A 171 -15.76 -1.84 4.24
N PRO A 172 -14.72 -0.98 4.15
CA PRO A 172 -14.50 0.08 5.12
C PRO A 172 -15.66 1.08 5.11
N VAL A 173 -15.82 1.76 6.23
CA VAL A 173 -16.87 2.76 6.43
C VAL A 173 -16.25 4.08 6.88
N GLU A 174 -16.57 5.16 6.17
CA GLU A 174 -16.27 6.54 6.57
C GLU A 174 -17.54 7.21 7.06
N LEU A 175 -17.45 7.91 8.20
CA LEU A 175 -18.56 8.64 8.82
C LEU A 175 -18.12 10.05 9.20
N GLY A 176 -19.04 11.01 9.12
CA GLY A 176 -18.75 12.39 9.52
C GLY A 176 -19.15 13.41 8.47
N ARG A 177 -18.50 14.57 8.52
CA ARG A 177 -18.61 15.58 7.48
C ARG A 177 -17.44 15.45 6.53
N PHE A 178 -17.71 15.19 5.26
CA PHE A 178 -16.70 15.06 4.23
C PHE A 178 -17.18 15.67 2.90
N TRP A 179 -16.22 16.06 2.08
CA TRP A 179 -16.48 16.38 0.69
C TRP A 179 -16.79 15.11 -0.09
N ARG A 180 -17.73 15.18 -1.03
CA ARG A 180 -18.07 14.07 -1.92
C ARG A 180 -18.17 14.55 -3.35
N GLY A 181 -17.51 13.83 -4.26
CA GLY A 181 -17.65 13.98 -5.69
C GLY A 181 -17.92 12.64 -6.37
N ARG A 182 -18.26 12.69 -7.65
CA ARG A 182 -18.57 11.51 -8.45
C ARG A 182 -18.09 11.67 -9.88
N PHE A 183 -17.59 10.60 -10.46
CA PHE A 183 -17.32 10.47 -11.89
C PHE A 183 -17.74 9.09 -12.40
N THR A 184 -17.70 8.92 -13.74
CA THR A 184 -17.93 7.61 -14.38
C THR A 184 -16.68 7.21 -15.13
N ALA A 185 -16.20 5.98 -14.92
CA ALA A 185 -15.11 5.36 -15.67
C ALA A 185 -15.50 3.94 -16.08
N GLY A 186 -15.21 3.53 -17.31
CA GLY A 186 -15.62 2.22 -17.84
C GLY A 186 -17.13 1.95 -17.77
N GLY A 187 -17.96 3.00 -17.82
CA GLY A 187 -19.42 2.90 -17.67
C GLY A 187 -19.91 2.64 -16.25
N VAL A 188 -19.04 2.67 -15.23
CA VAL A 188 -19.36 2.38 -13.82
C VAL A 188 -19.20 3.65 -12.98
N PRO A 189 -20.13 3.95 -12.03
CA PRO A 189 -19.99 5.09 -11.14
C PRO A 189 -18.87 4.90 -10.11
N HIS A 190 -18.08 5.95 -9.92
CA HIS A 190 -17.03 6.07 -8.92
C HIS A 190 -17.37 7.24 -8.00
N ASP A 191 -17.55 6.95 -6.72
CA ASP A 191 -17.69 7.98 -5.69
C ASP A 191 -16.32 8.26 -5.06
N TYR A 192 -16.04 9.52 -4.76
CA TYR A 192 -14.83 9.96 -4.06
C TYR A 192 -15.24 10.77 -2.83
N VAL A 193 -14.78 10.34 -1.67
CA VAL A 193 -15.06 10.97 -0.37
C VAL A 193 -13.74 11.47 0.20
N VAL A 194 -13.70 12.72 0.65
CA VAL A 194 -12.50 13.34 1.24
C VAL A 194 -12.86 13.93 2.60
N ALA A 195 -12.31 13.33 3.65
CA ALA A 195 -12.39 13.84 5.02
C ALA A 195 -11.19 14.76 5.32
N GLY A 196 -11.39 15.82 6.10
CA GLY A 196 -10.31 16.72 6.53
C GLY A 196 -9.76 17.65 5.46
N ALA A 197 -10.49 17.90 4.37
CA ALA A 197 -10.10 18.83 3.32
C ALA A 197 -10.05 20.28 3.82
N LEU A 198 -9.10 21.07 3.29
CA LEU A 198 -9.06 22.51 3.49
C LEU A 198 -10.18 23.20 2.70
N PRO A 199 -10.59 24.44 3.08
CA PRO A 199 -11.68 25.15 2.39
C PRO A 199 -11.41 25.46 0.91
N ASP A 200 -10.14 25.55 0.50
CA ASP A 200 -9.69 25.81 -0.86
C ASP A 200 -9.40 24.53 -1.68
N PHE A 201 -9.73 23.35 -1.16
CA PHE A 201 -9.52 22.08 -1.84
C PHE A 201 -10.23 22.04 -3.22
N ASP A 202 -9.45 21.72 -4.27
CA ASP A 202 -9.95 21.57 -5.65
C ASP A 202 -10.38 20.12 -5.92
N GLY A 203 -11.60 19.80 -5.52
CA GLY A 203 -12.17 18.46 -5.71
C GLY A 203 -12.43 18.11 -7.18
N GLU A 204 -12.72 19.09 -8.04
CA GLU A 204 -12.98 18.86 -9.47
C GLU A 204 -11.70 18.41 -10.19
N ARG A 205 -10.57 19.02 -9.87
CA ARG A 205 -9.26 18.58 -10.39
C ARG A 205 -8.95 17.16 -9.94
N LEU A 206 -9.14 16.87 -8.65
CA LEU A 206 -8.91 15.49 -8.13
C LEU A 206 -9.78 14.47 -8.87
N LEU A 207 -11.07 14.75 -9.08
CA LEU A 207 -11.97 13.85 -9.82
C LEU A 207 -11.52 13.64 -11.27
N ALA A 208 -11.13 14.71 -11.95
CA ALA A 208 -10.68 14.65 -13.33
C ALA A 208 -9.41 13.77 -13.47
N ASP A 209 -8.44 13.93 -12.55
CA ASP A 209 -7.19 13.18 -12.57
C ASP A 209 -7.40 11.72 -12.16
N ALA A 210 -8.18 11.45 -11.10
CA ALA A 210 -8.54 10.11 -10.69
C ALA A 210 -9.31 9.35 -11.80
N LYS A 211 -10.22 10.03 -12.50
CA LYS A 211 -10.93 9.45 -13.64
C LYS A 211 -9.98 8.97 -14.74
N ARG A 212 -8.96 9.76 -15.10
CA ARG A 212 -7.96 9.38 -16.11
C ARG A 212 -7.20 8.13 -15.72
N ILE A 213 -6.81 8.01 -14.44
CA ILE A 213 -6.16 6.81 -13.91
C ILE A 213 -7.08 5.60 -14.02
N CYS A 214 -8.33 5.72 -13.54
CA CYS A 214 -9.29 4.63 -13.57
C CYS A 214 -9.58 4.15 -15.00
N GLU A 215 -9.80 5.08 -15.95
CA GLU A 215 -10.06 4.73 -17.35
C GLU A 215 -8.87 4.02 -17.99
N ALA A 216 -7.63 4.47 -17.71
CA ALA A 216 -6.42 3.83 -18.23
C ALA A 216 -6.25 2.40 -17.69
N GLN A 217 -6.48 2.17 -16.41
CA GLN A 217 -6.35 0.85 -15.80
C GLN A 217 -7.50 -0.09 -16.22
N ILE A 218 -8.74 0.40 -16.33
CA ILE A 218 -9.86 -0.39 -16.87
C ILE A 218 -9.54 -0.82 -18.30
N ALA A 219 -9.04 0.08 -19.14
CA ALA A 219 -8.66 -0.23 -20.52
C ALA A 219 -7.51 -1.25 -20.59
N PHE A 220 -6.54 -1.17 -19.66
CA PHE A 220 -5.44 -2.12 -19.56
C PHE A 220 -5.94 -3.55 -19.31
N TRP A 221 -6.84 -3.73 -18.36
CA TRP A 221 -7.31 -5.06 -17.97
C TRP A 221 -8.38 -5.64 -18.90
N HIS A 222 -9.25 -4.80 -19.48
CA HIS A 222 -10.47 -5.22 -20.18
C HIS A 222 -10.60 -4.66 -21.60
N GLY A 223 -9.62 -3.89 -22.08
CA GLY A 223 -9.60 -3.40 -23.47
C GLY A 223 -9.54 -4.56 -24.49
N GLU A 224 -10.16 -4.36 -25.66
CA GLU A 224 -10.15 -5.38 -26.72
C GLU A 224 -8.72 -5.76 -27.14
N LYS A 225 -8.54 -7.03 -27.58
CA LYS A 225 -7.27 -7.66 -27.98
C LYS A 225 -6.56 -7.02 -29.18
N SER A 226 -7.08 -5.93 -29.76
CA SER A 226 -6.43 -5.24 -30.89
C SER A 226 -5.67 -4.03 -30.35
N GLY A 227 -4.37 -4.06 -30.43
CA GLY A 227 -3.28 -3.05 -30.37
C GLY A 227 -3.56 -1.58 -30.05
N ASN A 228 -4.68 -1.23 -29.47
CA ASN A 228 -5.15 0.12 -29.27
C ASN A 228 -4.97 0.55 -27.81
N ASN A 229 -4.18 1.61 -27.62
CA ASN A 229 -3.98 2.33 -26.36
C ASN A 229 -5.28 2.84 -25.76
N ALA A 230 -5.28 3.08 -24.42
CA ALA A 230 -6.35 3.78 -23.72
C ALA A 230 -6.79 5.07 -24.45
N ALA A 231 -5.84 5.84 -24.99
CA ALA A 231 -6.12 7.03 -25.80
C ALA A 231 -6.86 6.70 -27.13
N THR A 232 -6.60 5.55 -27.72
CA THR A 232 -7.26 5.12 -28.97
C THR A 232 -8.68 4.58 -28.71
N VAL A 233 -8.90 3.87 -27.59
CA VAL A 233 -10.25 3.41 -27.18
C VAL A 233 -11.18 4.59 -26.91
N LEU A 234 -10.68 5.63 -26.29
CA LEU A 234 -11.42 6.88 -26.07
C LEU A 234 -11.72 7.63 -27.38
N ALA A 235 -10.84 7.50 -28.40
CA ALA A 235 -10.99 8.16 -29.71
C ALA A 235 -11.88 7.41 -30.70
N THR A 236 -12.04 6.06 -30.57
CA THR A 236 -12.71 5.21 -31.57
C THR A 236 -14.14 4.82 -31.23
N GLY A 237 -14.68 5.24 -30.06
CA GLY A 237 -16.07 4.94 -29.67
C GLY A 237 -16.35 3.45 -29.43
N GLY A 238 -15.33 2.63 -29.14
CA GLY A 238 -15.49 1.23 -28.76
C GLY A 238 -16.37 1.09 -27.50
N LYS A 239 -17.04 -0.06 -27.33
CA LYS A 239 -17.77 -0.33 -26.09
C LYS A 239 -16.81 -0.22 -24.91
N PRO A 240 -17.15 0.58 -23.86
CA PRO A 240 -16.28 0.73 -22.70
C PRO A 240 -16.05 -0.65 -22.06
N ALA A 241 -14.79 -0.96 -21.79
CA ALA A 241 -14.41 -2.12 -21.02
C ALA A 241 -15.08 -2.06 -19.64
N LYS A 242 -15.74 -3.14 -19.19
CA LYS A 242 -16.49 -3.16 -17.92
C LYS A 242 -15.61 -3.73 -16.81
N PRO A 243 -15.35 -2.96 -15.74
CA PRO A 243 -14.59 -3.47 -14.59
C PRO A 243 -15.42 -4.51 -13.79
N PRO A 244 -14.77 -5.31 -12.90
CA PRO A 244 -15.41 -6.42 -12.19
C PRO A 244 -16.16 -5.97 -10.92
N TYR A 245 -16.78 -4.80 -10.93
CA TYR A 245 -17.61 -4.24 -9.86
C TYR A 245 -18.70 -3.33 -10.45
N GLU A 246 -19.77 -3.09 -9.71
CA GLU A 246 -20.90 -2.25 -10.14
C GLU A 246 -20.75 -0.78 -9.73
N ARG A 247 -19.94 -0.49 -8.74
CA ARG A 247 -19.55 0.84 -8.26
C ARG A 247 -18.20 0.76 -7.58
N TYR A 248 -17.48 1.89 -7.48
CA TYR A 248 -16.23 2.01 -6.74
C TYR A 248 -16.25 3.21 -5.80
N LEU A 249 -15.57 3.11 -4.66
CA LEU A 249 -15.53 4.17 -3.66
C LEU A 249 -14.11 4.44 -3.19
N PHE A 250 -13.66 5.68 -3.33
CA PHE A 250 -12.45 6.18 -2.70
C PHE A 250 -12.80 6.84 -1.36
N LEU A 251 -12.20 6.40 -0.27
CA LEU A 251 -12.28 6.98 1.06
C LEU A 251 -10.93 7.60 1.40
N HIS A 252 -10.81 8.92 1.37
CA HIS A 252 -9.54 9.61 1.52
C HIS A 252 -9.54 10.50 2.76
N ASN A 253 -8.72 10.15 3.75
CA ASN A 253 -8.50 10.93 4.94
C ASN A 253 -7.28 11.85 4.77
N LEU A 254 -7.46 13.16 4.86
CA LEU A 254 -6.38 14.14 4.79
C LEU A 254 -5.91 14.51 6.20
N VAL A 255 -4.61 14.35 6.43
CA VAL A 255 -3.96 14.59 7.71
C VAL A 255 -2.84 15.62 7.58
N ASP A 256 -2.18 15.98 8.69
CA ASP A 256 -0.99 16.83 8.65
C ASP A 256 0.21 16.10 8.04
N ASP A 257 0.48 14.88 8.52
CA ASP A 257 1.51 14.00 8.01
C ASP A 257 1.05 12.55 8.04
N GLY A 258 1.21 11.84 6.94
CA GLY A 258 0.79 10.45 6.77
C GLY A 258 0.65 10.10 5.29
N HIS A 259 0.98 8.87 4.91
CA HIS A 259 0.87 8.38 3.55
C HIS A 259 0.61 6.88 3.55
N GLY A 260 -0.32 6.44 2.72
CA GLY A 260 -0.60 5.03 2.49
C GLY A 260 -2.03 4.76 2.09
N GLY A 261 -2.28 3.55 1.67
CA GLY A 261 -3.59 3.05 1.27
C GLY A 261 -3.87 1.67 1.83
N LEU A 262 -5.09 1.23 1.60
CA LEU A 262 -5.54 -0.13 1.81
C LEU A 262 -6.61 -0.45 0.76
N GLU A 263 -6.29 -1.43 -0.03
CA GLU A 263 -7.10 -1.90 -1.14
C GLU A 263 -8.27 -2.80 -0.69
N HIS A 264 -9.40 -2.65 -1.38
CA HIS A 264 -10.60 -3.46 -1.25
C HIS A 264 -11.18 -3.81 -2.61
N ARG A 265 -12.10 -4.79 -2.70
CA ARG A 265 -12.64 -5.26 -3.99
C ARG A 265 -13.41 -4.20 -4.78
N ALA A 266 -14.06 -3.26 -4.09
CA ALA A 266 -14.88 -2.22 -4.69
C ALA A 266 -14.67 -0.85 -4.04
N SER A 267 -13.59 -0.69 -3.28
CA SER A 267 -13.20 0.57 -2.65
C SER A 267 -11.71 0.58 -2.31
N THR A 268 -11.21 1.73 -1.91
CA THR A 268 -9.92 1.88 -1.23
C THR A 268 -10.01 2.94 -0.16
N ALA A 269 -9.28 2.72 0.94
CA ALA A 269 -9.06 3.72 1.99
C ALA A 269 -7.67 4.32 1.84
N LEU A 270 -7.59 5.65 1.77
CA LEU A 270 -6.36 6.41 1.52
C LEU A 270 -6.09 7.38 2.67
N ILE A 271 -4.81 7.65 2.93
CA ILE A 271 -4.35 8.71 3.83
C ILE A 271 -3.21 9.47 3.18
N SER A 272 -3.27 10.79 3.19
CA SER A 272 -2.21 11.66 2.65
C SER A 272 -2.16 13.02 3.34
N PRO A 273 -1.04 13.78 3.21
CA PRO A 273 -0.95 15.14 3.73
C PRO A 273 -1.91 16.09 3.03
N ARG A 274 -2.59 16.97 3.79
CA ARG A 274 -3.48 18.01 3.21
C ARG A 274 -2.77 18.94 2.25
N ARG A 275 -1.52 19.28 2.55
CA ARG A 275 -0.68 20.17 1.74
C ARG A 275 -0.39 19.63 0.34
N ASP A 276 -0.54 18.33 0.14
CA ASP A 276 -0.26 17.68 -1.15
C ASP A 276 -1.48 17.65 -2.08
N MET A 277 -2.65 18.07 -1.58
CA MET A 277 -3.89 18.12 -2.37
C MET A 277 -3.96 19.36 -3.27
N PRO A 278 -4.72 19.31 -4.40
CA PRO A 278 -4.88 20.46 -5.27
C PRO A 278 -5.74 21.55 -4.60
N ALA A 279 -5.37 22.82 -4.81
CA ALA A 279 -6.07 23.98 -4.27
C ALA A 279 -6.67 24.86 -5.38
N SER A 280 -7.91 25.31 -5.22
CA SER A 280 -8.67 26.09 -6.22
C SER A 280 -8.16 27.53 -6.41
N GLY A 281 -7.53 28.12 -5.39
CA GLY A 281 -6.96 29.48 -5.43
C GLY A 281 -5.52 29.58 -5.93
N ALA A 282 -4.92 28.47 -6.38
CA ALA A 282 -3.53 28.43 -6.84
C ALA A 282 -3.28 29.34 -8.05
N SER A 283 -2.07 29.93 -8.14
CA SER A 283 -1.66 30.73 -9.30
C SER A 283 -1.78 29.92 -10.61
N VAL A 284 -1.88 30.61 -11.75
CA VAL A 284 -1.94 29.94 -13.07
C VAL A 284 -0.76 28.95 -13.23
N GLN A 285 0.43 29.30 -12.74
CA GLN A 285 1.61 28.45 -12.79
C GLN A 285 1.47 27.21 -11.89
N ALA A 286 0.92 27.34 -10.68
CA ALA A 286 0.67 26.19 -9.80
C ALA A 286 -0.50 25.30 -10.27
N LYS A 287 -1.37 25.81 -11.14
CA LYS A 287 -2.42 25.01 -11.81
C LYS A 287 -1.86 24.19 -12.96
N THR A 288 -0.78 24.65 -13.59
CA THR A 288 -0.13 23.98 -14.73
C THR A 288 1.01 23.06 -14.32
N GLU A 289 1.70 23.35 -13.21
CA GLU A 289 2.80 22.52 -12.68
C GLU A 289 2.30 21.65 -11.54
N MET A 290 2.36 20.33 -11.74
CA MET A 290 2.03 19.36 -10.70
C MET A 290 3.15 19.32 -9.65
N SER A 291 2.81 19.54 -8.36
CA SER A 291 3.78 19.36 -7.26
C SER A 291 4.22 17.91 -7.12
N ASP A 292 5.37 17.66 -6.48
CA ASP A 292 5.81 16.29 -6.18
C ASP A 292 4.86 15.61 -5.18
N GLY A 293 4.34 16.36 -4.20
CA GLY A 293 3.35 15.85 -3.25
C GLY A 293 2.08 15.36 -3.95
N TYR A 294 1.50 16.17 -4.86
CA TYR A 294 0.30 15.75 -5.58
C TYR A 294 0.58 14.58 -6.54
N ALA A 295 1.75 14.54 -7.19
CA ALA A 295 2.13 13.37 -7.99
C ALA A 295 2.19 12.09 -7.15
N ASN A 296 2.71 12.16 -5.91
CA ASN A 296 2.72 11.03 -4.99
C ASN A 296 1.30 10.59 -4.59
N VAL A 297 0.36 11.55 -4.39
CA VAL A 297 -1.05 11.24 -4.14
C VAL A 297 -1.67 10.52 -5.33
N LEU A 298 -1.39 10.96 -6.56
CA LEU A 298 -1.89 10.30 -7.77
C LEU A 298 -1.28 8.91 -7.96
N GLY A 299 0.01 8.72 -7.64
CA GLY A 299 0.67 7.42 -7.59
C GLY A 299 -0.01 6.47 -6.60
N LEU A 300 -0.35 6.96 -5.39
CA LEU A 300 -1.09 6.20 -4.40
C LEU A 300 -2.49 5.80 -4.90
N ILE A 301 -3.24 6.73 -5.50
CA ILE A 301 -4.56 6.44 -6.12
C ILE A 301 -4.41 5.36 -7.19
N SER A 302 -3.38 5.45 -8.02
CA SER A 302 -3.09 4.48 -9.08
C SER A 302 -2.75 3.11 -8.53
N HIS A 303 -1.90 3.04 -7.51
CA HIS A 303 -1.50 1.82 -6.80
C HIS A 303 -2.72 1.08 -6.22
N GLU A 304 -3.48 1.76 -5.38
CA GLU A 304 -4.63 1.18 -4.69
C GLU A 304 -5.76 0.77 -5.65
N TYR A 305 -5.95 1.51 -6.72
CA TYR A 305 -6.97 1.15 -7.71
C TYR A 305 -6.54 -0.06 -8.55
N PHE A 306 -5.24 -0.22 -8.85
CA PHE A 306 -4.70 -1.38 -9.56
C PHE A 306 -4.91 -2.68 -8.77
N HIS A 307 -4.85 -2.61 -7.46
CA HIS A 307 -5.15 -3.72 -6.57
C HIS A 307 -6.56 -4.28 -6.70
N THR A 308 -7.51 -3.54 -7.29
CA THR A 308 -8.83 -4.07 -7.62
C THR A 308 -8.75 -5.38 -8.41
N TRP A 309 -7.75 -5.49 -9.28
CA TRP A 309 -7.43 -6.70 -10.05
C TRP A 309 -6.28 -7.47 -9.42
N ASN A 310 -5.16 -6.82 -9.21
CA ASN A 310 -3.91 -7.43 -8.73
C ASN A 310 -3.81 -7.30 -7.23
N VAL A 311 -4.31 -8.19 -6.54
CA VAL A 311 -4.40 -8.83 -5.24
C VAL A 311 -5.84 -9.05 -4.75
N LYS A 312 -6.80 -8.22 -5.10
CA LYS A 312 -8.17 -8.43 -4.59
C LYS A 312 -8.93 -9.52 -5.36
N ARG A 313 -8.49 -9.85 -6.58
CA ARG A 313 -9.05 -10.93 -7.41
C ARG A 313 -7.96 -11.89 -7.85
N LEU A 314 -7.08 -11.47 -8.76
CA LEU A 314 -5.82 -12.17 -9.03
C LEU A 314 -4.96 -12.05 -7.76
N ARG A 315 -4.80 -13.13 -7.01
CA ARG A 315 -4.15 -13.15 -5.68
C ARG A 315 -3.38 -14.44 -5.45
N PRO A 316 -2.50 -14.50 -4.44
CA PRO A 316 -1.83 -15.76 -4.09
C PRO A 316 -2.83 -16.90 -3.84
N ALA A 317 -2.51 -18.09 -4.30
CA ALA A 317 -3.33 -19.29 -4.06
C ALA A 317 -3.55 -19.53 -2.55
N GLU A 318 -2.55 -19.22 -1.72
CA GLU A 318 -2.58 -19.30 -0.26
C GLU A 318 -3.63 -18.35 0.34
N PHE A 319 -3.98 -17.26 -0.37
CA PHE A 319 -4.98 -16.28 0.03
C PHE A 319 -6.38 -16.56 -0.54
N ALA A 320 -6.60 -17.75 -1.13
CA ALA A 320 -7.92 -18.15 -1.59
C ALA A 320 -8.97 -18.08 -0.47
N ARG A 321 -8.57 -18.42 0.76
CA ARG A 321 -9.32 -18.23 2.00
C ARG A 321 -8.40 -17.64 3.06
N TYR A 322 -8.83 -16.56 3.71
CA TYR A 322 -8.09 -15.95 4.80
C TYR A 322 -8.38 -16.66 6.13
N ASP A 323 -7.30 -16.93 6.89
CA ASP A 323 -7.40 -17.22 8.32
C ASP A 323 -7.19 -15.91 9.09
N TYR A 324 -8.25 -15.33 9.62
CA TYR A 324 -8.20 -14.05 10.34
C TYR A 324 -7.61 -14.17 11.76
N THR A 325 -7.30 -15.37 12.22
CA THR A 325 -6.79 -15.61 13.59
C THR A 325 -5.27 -15.62 13.69
N ARG A 326 -4.57 -15.69 12.56
CA ARG A 326 -3.10 -15.78 12.47
C ARG A 326 -2.60 -15.25 11.14
N GLU A 327 -1.30 -15.20 10.99
CA GLU A 327 -0.59 -14.84 9.78
C GLU A 327 -0.92 -15.81 8.63
N ASN A 328 -1.07 -15.25 7.43
CA ASN A 328 -1.22 -16.00 6.18
C ASN A 328 0.01 -15.75 5.31
N TYR A 329 0.84 -16.77 5.15
CA TYR A 329 2.14 -16.65 4.48
C TYR A 329 2.01 -16.88 2.97
N THR A 330 2.79 -16.12 2.20
CA THR A 330 3.00 -16.31 0.76
C THR A 330 4.37 -15.78 0.35
N GLU A 331 4.99 -16.38 -0.64
CA GLU A 331 6.21 -15.87 -1.26
C GLU A 331 5.93 -14.90 -2.42
N LEU A 332 4.67 -14.52 -2.69
CA LEU A 332 4.26 -13.81 -3.91
C LEU A 332 4.00 -12.31 -3.74
N LEU A 333 4.27 -11.68 -2.58
CA LEU A 333 4.04 -10.24 -2.43
C LEU A 333 4.91 -9.41 -3.37
N TRP A 334 6.09 -9.89 -3.76
CA TRP A 334 6.93 -9.26 -4.78
C TRP A 334 6.20 -9.10 -6.13
N PHE A 335 5.30 -10.02 -6.46
CA PHE A 335 4.46 -9.93 -7.65
C PHE A 335 3.26 -9.01 -7.39
N PHE A 336 2.50 -9.25 -6.32
CA PHE A 336 1.25 -8.53 -6.09
C PHE A 336 1.46 -7.07 -5.69
N GLU A 337 2.47 -6.78 -4.88
CA GLU A 337 2.84 -5.43 -4.46
C GLU A 337 3.88 -4.80 -5.40
N GLY A 338 4.90 -5.57 -5.76
CA GLY A 338 5.97 -5.07 -6.60
C GLY A 338 5.50 -4.73 -8.01
N PHE A 339 4.66 -5.56 -8.64
CA PHE A 339 4.12 -5.25 -9.97
C PHE A 339 3.12 -4.09 -9.90
N THR A 340 2.32 -4.02 -8.84
CA THR A 340 1.47 -2.85 -8.60
C THR A 340 2.31 -1.57 -8.48
N SER A 341 3.43 -1.61 -7.75
CA SER A 341 4.40 -0.50 -7.64
C SER A 341 5.17 -0.20 -8.94
N TYR A 342 5.25 -1.14 -9.87
CA TYR A 342 5.77 -0.87 -11.21
C TYR A 342 4.76 -0.12 -12.07
N TYR A 343 3.49 -0.53 -11.98
CA TYR A 343 2.43 0.04 -12.79
C TYR A 343 1.88 1.37 -12.27
N ASP A 344 1.94 1.66 -10.96
CA ASP A 344 1.32 2.84 -10.37
C ASP A 344 1.77 4.15 -11.04
N ASP A 345 3.05 4.48 -11.00
CA ASP A 345 3.62 5.65 -11.64
C ASP A 345 3.66 5.54 -13.18
N LEU A 346 3.80 4.32 -13.72
CA LEU A 346 3.79 4.11 -15.16
C LEU A 346 2.41 4.45 -15.76
N PHE A 347 1.31 4.17 -15.05
CA PHE A 347 -0.01 4.62 -15.47
C PHE A 347 -0.17 6.12 -15.47
N LEU A 348 0.50 6.85 -14.57
CA LEU A 348 0.47 8.32 -14.59
C LEU A 348 1.08 8.88 -15.89
N VAL A 349 2.14 8.25 -16.40
CA VAL A 349 2.69 8.58 -17.73
C VAL A 349 1.70 8.21 -18.84
N ARG A 350 1.21 6.97 -18.82
CA ARG A 350 0.35 6.42 -19.86
C ARG A 350 -0.96 7.18 -20.03
N CYS A 351 -1.50 7.72 -18.94
CA CYS A 351 -2.67 8.60 -18.99
C CYS A 351 -2.32 10.10 -19.08
N GLY A 352 -1.03 10.46 -19.21
CA GLY A 352 -0.56 11.82 -19.45
C GLY A 352 -0.72 12.77 -18.26
N LEU A 353 -0.72 12.25 -17.02
CA LEU A 353 -0.72 13.04 -15.78
C LEU A 353 0.67 13.53 -15.41
N ILE A 354 1.71 12.73 -15.70
CA ILE A 354 3.11 13.12 -15.59
C ILE A 354 3.84 12.87 -16.90
N ASP A 355 4.96 13.55 -17.10
CA ASP A 355 5.82 13.34 -18.26
C ASP A 355 6.88 12.26 -18.05
N ALA A 356 7.50 11.79 -19.12
CA ALA A 356 8.56 10.79 -19.06
C ALA A 356 9.76 11.22 -18.20
N PRO A 357 10.27 12.46 -18.25
CA PRO A 357 11.34 12.92 -17.36
C PRO A 357 10.99 12.79 -15.88
N ARG A 358 9.75 13.08 -15.48
CA ARG A 358 9.30 12.92 -14.09
C ARG A 358 9.28 11.45 -13.68
N TYR A 359 8.71 10.60 -14.52
CA TYR A 359 8.69 9.15 -14.28
C TYR A 359 10.11 8.59 -14.12
N LEU A 360 11.05 8.98 -14.99
CA LEU A 360 12.44 8.54 -14.88
C LEU A 360 13.10 9.00 -13.59
N ARG A 361 12.75 10.18 -13.04
CA ARG A 361 13.22 10.61 -11.71
C ARG A 361 12.64 9.75 -10.58
N LEU A 362 11.35 9.37 -10.65
CA LEU A 362 10.74 8.48 -9.67
C LEU A 362 11.40 7.10 -9.72
N LEU A 363 11.54 6.53 -10.91
CA LEU A 363 12.23 5.27 -11.12
C LEU A 363 13.69 5.30 -10.62
N ALA A 364 14.43 6.39 -10.88
CA ALA A 364 15.80 6.55 -10.41
C ALA A 364 15.92 6.55 -8.89
N ARG A 365 14.94 7.15 -8.18
CA ARG A 365 14.86 7.08 -6.71
C ARG A 365 14.67 5.65 -6.22
N THR A 366 13.78 4.88 -6.85
CA THR A 366 13.53 3.47 -6.52
C THR A 366 14.79 2.62 -6.74
N VAL A 367 15.44 2.78 -7.89
CA VAL A 367 16.71 2.09 -8.20
C VAL A 367 17.78 2.44 -7.17
N SER A 368 17.98 3.72 -6.89
CA SER A 368 18.98 4.19 -5.90
C SER A 368 18.68 3.64 -4.51
N GLY A 369 17.42 3.62 -4.09
CA GLY A 369 16.99 3.10 -2.78
C GLY A 369 17.30 1.61 -2.62
N VAL A 370 17.03 0.80 -3.65
CA VAL A 370 17.35 -0.63 -3.66
C VAL A 370 18.86 -0.87 -3.65
N LEU A 371 19.61 -0.18 -4.50
CA LEU A 371 21.07 -0.35 -4.58
C LEU A 371 21.80 0.12 -3.30
N ALA A 372 21.25 1.11 -2.59
CA ALA A 372 21.81 1.60 -1.33
C ALA A 372 21.56 0.69 -0.12
N ALA A 373 20.70 -0.34 -0.23
CA ALA A 373 20.38 -1.23 0.88
C ALA A 373 21.22 -2.52 0.85
N PRO A 374 22.15 -2.76 1.80
CA PRO A 374 22.94 -4.00 1.85
C PRO A 374 22.07 -5.27 1.95
N GLY A 375 20.89 -5.17 2.56
CA GLY A 375 19.93 -6.25 2.71
C GLY A 375 19.49 -6.89 1.38
N ARG A 376 19.63 -6.19 0.23
CA ARG A 376 19.35 -6.75 -1.10
C ARG A 376 20.23 -7.96 -1.44
N GLN A 377 21.42 -8.06 -0.82
CA GLN A 377 22.35 -9.16 -0.98
C GLN A 377 22.16 -10.25 0.10
N VAL A 378 21.29 -10.01 1.07
CA VAL A 378 21.02 -10.91 2.20
C VAL A 378 19.71 -11.67 2.00
N GLN A 379 18.68 -11.00 1.46
CA GLN A 379 17.34 -11.54 1.34
C GLN A 379 16.82 -11.41 -0.09
N SER A 380 16.24 -12.47 -0.64
CA SER A 380 15.52 -12.45 -1.91
C SER A 380 14.15 -11.79 -1.77
N VAL A 381 13.50 -11.39 -2.89
CA VAL A 381 12.15 -10.81 -2.82
C VAL A 381 11.08 -11.84 -2.46
N ALA A 382 11.27 -13.12 -2.79
CA ALA A 382 10.40 -14.21 -2.35
C ALA A 382 10.47 -14.37 -0.82
N GLN A 383 11.68 -14.44 -0.25
CA GLN A 383 11.88 -14.47 1.20
C GLN A 383 11.35 -13.21 1.89
N ALA A 384 11.55 -12.02 1.29
CA ALA A 384 11.02 -10.77 1.83
C ALA A 384 9.49 -10.76 1.85
N SER A 385 8.85 -11.37 0.85
CA SER A 385 7.40 -11.56 0.80
C SER A 385 6.92 -12.45 1.94
N PHE A 386 7.57 -13.60 2.15
CA PHE A 386 7.22 -14.54 3.21
C PHE A 386 7.43 -13.93 4.61
N ASP A 387 8.55 -13.24 4.80
CA ASP A 387 8.94 -12.61 6.08
C ASP A 387 8.26 -11.25 6.33
N ALA A 388 7.32 -10.79 5.49
CA ALA A 388 6.68 -9.48 5.60
C ALA A 388 6.16 -9.19 7.01
N TRP A 389 5.53 -10.18 7.65
CA TRP A 389 4.91 -10.11 8.97
C TRP A 389 5.86 -9.72 10.11
N VAL A 390 7.12 -10.14 10.01
CA VAL A 390 8.10 -9.97 11.10
C VAL A 390 9.25 -9.04 10.75
N LYS A 391 9.45 -8.71 9.45
CA LYS A 391 10.52 -7.82 8.99
C LYS A 391 9.98 -6.52 8.40
N TYR A 392 9.30 -6.56 7.25
CA TYR A 392 8.91 -5.35 6.53
C TYR A 392 7.98 -4.44 7.35
N TYR A 393 6.95 -5.01 7.99
CA TYR A 393 6.01 -4.27 8.83
C TYR A 393 6.51 -4.02 10.28
N ARG A 394 7.71 -4.49 10.63
CA ARG A 394 8.39 -4.27 11.92
C ARG A 394 9.80 -3.73 11.71
N SER A 395 9.90 -2.67 10.91
CA SER A 395 11.18 -2.05 10.58
C SER A 395 11.88 -1.47 11.81
N ASP A 396 13.22 -1.62 11.84
CA ASP A 396 14.12 -1.07 12.83
C ASP A 396 15.38 -0.46 12.17
N GLU A 397 16.35 -0.05 12.97
CA GLU A 397 17.60 0.53 12.50
C GLU A 397 18.49 -0.46 11.72
N ASN A 398 18.26 -1.77 11.87
CA ASN A 398 18.99 -2.81 11.12
C ASN A 398 18.29 -3.24 9.83
N THR A 399 17.04 -2.84 9.62
CA THR A 399 16.24 -3.23 8.45
C THR A 399 16.96 -3.08 7.11
N PRO A 400 17.68 -1.97 6.81
CA PRO A 400 18.41 -1.84 5.54
C PRO A 400 19.54 -2.86 5.34
N ASN A 401 20.03 -3.47 6.42
CA ASN A 401 21.13 -4.44 6.40
C ASN A 401 20.65 -5.89 6.28
N SER A 402 19.41 -6.18 6.62
CA SER A 402 18.90 -7.53 6.82
C SER A 402 17.77 -7.92 5.87
N THR A 403 17.11 -6.96 5.25
CA THR A 403 15.96 -7.21 4.38
C THR A 403 15.94 -6.29 3.17
N ILE A 404 15.13 -6.65 2.19
CA ILE A 404 14.83 -5.83 1.02
C ILE A 404 13.32 -5.66 0.88
N SER A 405 12.87 -4.49 0.41
CA SER A 405 11.45 -4.27 0.13
C SER A 405 11.01 -5.07 -1.10
N TYR A 406 10.02 -5.93 -0.93
CA TYR A 406 9.35 -6.63 -2.02
C TYR A 406 8.51 -5.66 -2.89
N TYR A 407 8.14 -4.48 -2.38
CA TYR A 407 7.55 -3.40 -3.18
C TYR A 407 8.57 -2.86 -4.19
N THR A 408 9.66 -2.26 -3.69
CA THR A 408 10.61 -1.54 -4.54
C THR A 408 11.49 -2.49 -5.37
N LYS A 409 12.09 -3.54 -4.79
CA LYS A 409 12.85 -4.51 -5.58
C LYS A 409 11.92 -5.35 -6.46
N GLY A 410 10.69 -5.65 -6.03
CA GLY A 410 9.68 -6.33 -6.84
C GLY A 410 9.26 -5.49 -8.05
N SER A 411 9.12 -4.16 -7.91
CA SER A 411 8.85 -3.28 -9.06
C SER A 411 9.99 -3.27 -10.06
N LEU A 412 11.23 -3.38 -9.60
CA LEU A 412 12.40 -3.49 -10.48
C LEU A 412 12.50 -4.87 -11.15
N VAL A 413 12.03 -5.95 -10.52
CA VAL A 413 11.86 -7.26 -11.17
C VAL A 413 10.84 -7.16 -12.29
N ALA A 414 9.70 -6.51 -12.05
CA ALA A 414 8.68 -6.26 -13.06
C ALA A 414 9.24 -5.46 -14.26
N LEU A 415 9.98 -4.37 -13.97
CA LEU A 415 10.69 -3.58 -14.97
C LEU A 415 11.66 -4.45 -15.78
N ALA A 416 12.49 -5.25 -15.12
CA ALA A 416 13.47 -6.11 -15.78
C ALA A 416 12.80 -7.14 -16.71
N LEU A 417 11.70 -7.75 -16.27
CA LEU A 417 10.91 -8.68 -17.11
C LEU A 417 10.28 -7.96 -18.30
N ASP A 418 9.68 -6.78 -18.10
CA ASP A 418 9.05 -6.03 -19.19
C ASP A 418 10.07 -5.60 -20.25
N LEU A 419 11.20 -5.03 -19.82
CA LEU A 419 12.26 -4.60 -20.74
C LEU A 419 12.92 -5.78 -21.46
N THR A 420 13.08 -6.93 -20.82
CA THR A 420 13.59 -8.15 -21.45
C THR A 420 12.64 -8.63 -22.55
N LEU A 421 11.34 -8.75 -22.26
CA LEU A 421 10.33 -9.16 -23.26
C LEU A 421 10.31 -8.21 -24.46
N ARG A 422 10.38 -6.90 -24.22
CA ARG A 422 10.41 -5.86 -25.28
C ARG A 422 11.68 -5.89 -26.09
N ALA A 423 12.85 -6.01 -25.45
CA ALA A 423 14.13 -6.06 -26.13
C ALA A 423 14.27 -7.32 -27.02
N GLU A 424 13.68 -8.45 -26.62
CA GLU A 424 13.62 -9.67 -27.42
C GLU A 424 12.55 -9.62 -28.52
N GLY A 425 11.76 -8.57 -28.59
CA GLY A 425 10.69 -8.41 -29.59
C GLY A 425 9.57 -9.45 -29.47
N LYS A 426 9.33 -9.98 -28.25
CA LYS A 426 8.39 -11.06 -28.00
C LYS A 426 7.05 -10.61 -27.41
N GLY A 427 7.04 -9.46 -26.75
CA GLY A 427 5.86 -8.90 -26.13
C GLY A 427 6.17 -7.93 -25.02
N SER A 428 5.29 -7.86 -24.02
CA SER A 428 5.42 -6.97 -22.88
C SER A 428 4.85 -7.60 -21.61
N LEU A 429 5.19 -7.04 -20.46
CA LEU A 429 4.61 -7.44 -19.19
C LEU A 429 3.09 -7.20 -19.16
N ASP A 430 2.59 -6.22 -19.89
CA ASP A 430 1.14 -5.97 -20.05
C ASP A 430 0.40 -7.21 -20.60
N GLN A 431 1.01 -7.93 -21.55
CA GLN A 431 0.45 -9.17 -22.09
C GLN A 431 0.52 -10.31 -21.07
N VAL A 432 1.56 -10.37 -20.25
CA VAL A 432 1.68 -11.33 -19.15
C VAL A 432 0.58 -11.11 -18.13
N MET A 433 0.37 -9.87 -17.67
CA MET A 433 -0.69 -9.54 -16.70
C MET A 433 -2.09 -9.90 -17.21
N ARG A 434 -2.40 -9.53 -18.45
CA ARG A 434 -3.68 -9.91 -19.09
C ARG A 434 -3.81 -11.42 -19.30
N GLY A 435 -2.70 -12.10 -19.61
CA GLY A 435 -2.64 -13.56 -19.75
C GLY A 435 -2.95 -14.27 -18.44
N LEU A 436 -2.38 -13.80 -17.32
CA LEU A 436 -2.68 -14.31 -15.99
C LEU A 436 -4.14 -14.10 -15.61
N TRP A 437 -4.67 -12.90 -15.84
CA TRP A 437 -6.08 -12.58 -15.60
C TRP A 437 -7.02 -13.49 -16.39
N SER A 438 -6.78 -13.65 -17.69
CA SER A 438 -7.62 -14.46 -18.57
C SER A 438 -7.55 -15.95 -18.22
N ARG A 439 -6.36 -16.46 -17.87
CA ARG A 439 -6.14 -17.88 -17.55
C ARG A 439 -6.76 -18.29 -16.21
N SER A 440 -6.69 -17.40 -15.22
CA SER A 440 -7.23 -17.66 -13.88
C SER A 440 -8.69 -17.21 -13.71
N GLU A 441 -9.30 -16.62 -14.76
CA GLU A 441 -10.62 -15.98 -14.69
C GLU A 441 -10.70 -14.93 -13.56
N GLY A 442 -9.56 -14.25 -13.30
CA GLY A 442 -9.42 -13.30 -12.22
C GLY A 442 -9.36 -13.94 -10.82
N GLY A 443 -9.12 -15.24 -10.74
CA GLY A 443 -9.01 -15.97 -9.47
C GLY A 443 -7.59 -16.09 -8.94
N PRO A 444 -7.39 -16.87 -7.86
CA PRO A 444 -6.09 -17.10 -7.27
C PRO A 444 -5.11 -17.80 -8.20
N ILE A 445 -3.82 -17.47 -8.08
CA ILE A 445 -2.72 -18.07 -8.84
C ILE A 445 -1.59 -18.54 -7.92
N ALA A 446 -0.87 -19.57 -8.35
CA ALA A 446 0.42 -19.97 -7.80
C ALA A 446 1.56 -19.41 -8.68
N GLU A 447 2.78 -19.40 -8.15
CA GLU A 447 3.97 -18.90 -8.86
C GLU A 447 4.20 -19.58 -10.21
N GLY A 448 3.93 -20.89 -10.32
CA GLY A 448 4.04 -21.64 -11.57
C GLY A 448 3.21 -21.05 -12.73
N ALA A 449 2.05 -20.45 -12.43
CA ALA A 449 1.24 -19.78 -13.44
C ALA A 449 1.95 -18.54 -14.03
N ILE A 450 2.72 -17.81 -13.21
CA ILE A 450 3.53 -16.66 -13.65
C ILE A 450 4.60 -17.14 -14.64
N ALA A 451 5.34 -18.20 -14.29
CA ALA A 451 6.37 -18.78 -15.14
C ALA A 451 5.81 -19.29 -16.49
N GLU A 452 4.66 -19.96 -16.47
CA GLU A 452 4.00 -20.49 -17.67
C GLU A 452 3.51 -19.37 -18.59
N VAL A 453 2.93 -18.29 -18.07
CA VAL A 453 2.46 -17.16 -18.89
C VAL A 453 3.64 -16.34 -19.41
N LEU A 454 4.71 -16.14 -18.63
CA LEU A 454 5.97 -15.55 -19.10
C LEU A 454 6.54 -16.36 -20.27
N GLN A 455 6.59 -17.69 -20.16
CA GLN A 455 7.06 -18.56 -21.24
C GLN A 455 6.18 -18.46 -22.48
N ALA A 456 4.85 -18.42 -22.31
CA ALA A 456 3.92 -18.31 -23.44
C ALA A 456 4.06 -16.99 -24.20
N VAL A 457 4.25 -15.88 -23.49
CA VAL A 457 4.45 -14.54 -24.09
C VAL A 457 5.87 -14.41 -24.67
N GLY A 458 6.88 -14.81 -23.93
CA GLY A 458 8.28 -14.65 -24.31
C GLY A 458 8.80 -15.70 -25.30
N GLY A 459 8.06 -16.80 -25.52
CA GLY A 459 8.45 -17.87 -26.44
C GLY A 459 9.66 -18.69 -25.95
N ARG A 460 10.10 -18.52 -24.71
CA ARG A 460 11.15 -19.28 -24.04
C ARG A 460 10.91 -19.39 -22.54
N SER A 461 11.62 -20.28 -21.87
CA SER A 461 11.61 -20.34 -20.42
C SER A 461 12.25 -19.10 -19.80
N PHE A 462 11.66 -18.58 -18.70
CA PHE A 462 12.18 -17.53 -17.82
C PHE A 462 12.60 -18.08 -16.45
N ALA A 463 12.80 -19.41 -16.35
CA ALA A 463 13.17 -20.05 -15.08
C ALA A 463 14.49 -19.53 -14.52
N SER A 464 15.48 -19.21 -15.37
CA SER A 464 16.76 -18.65 -14.95
C SER A 464 16.63 -17.23 -14.39
N GLU A 465 15.81 -16.40 -15.01
CA GLU A 465 15.50 -15.04 -14.54
C GLU A 465 14.73 -15.10 -13.21
N LEU A 466 13.69 -15.91 -13.10
CA LEU A 466 12.95 -16.07 -11.86
C LEU A 466 13.84 -16.60 -10.73
N ALA A 467 14.68 -17.61 -10.99
CA ALA A 467 15.63 -18.13 -10.01
C ALA A 467 16.62 -17.05 -9.54
N ALA A 468 17.15 -16.22 -10.47
CA ALA A 468 18.14 -15.20 -10.13
C ALA A 468 17.52 -13.93 -9.52
N TRP A 469 16.37 -13.47 -10.05
CA TRP A 469 15.81 -12.16 -9.71
C TRP A 469 14.78 -12.21 -8.58
N VAL A 470 14.10 -13.34 -8.41
CA VAL A 470 13.05 -13.54 -7.41
C VAL A 470 13.57 -14.33 -6.21
N HIS A 471 14.22 -15.47 -6.45
CA HIS A 471 14.73 -16.36 -5.40
C HIS A 471 16.20 -16.11 -5.05
N GLY A 472 16.94 -15.42 -5.92
CA GLY A 472 18.32 -14.99 -5.69
C GLY A 472 18.44 -13.64 -5.00
N THR A 473 19.65 -13.34 -4.53
CA THR A 473 20.00 -12.06 -3.89
C THR A 473 20.84 -11.14 -4.79
N GLY A 474 21.11 -11.55 -6.02
CA GLY A 474 21.89 -10.78 -6.99
C GLY A 474 21.21 -9.49 -7.42
N ASP A 475 22.02 -8.57 -7.96
CA ASP A 475 21.52 -7.34 -8.56
C ASP A 475 20.90 -7.63 -9.93
N LEU A 476 19.85 -6.87 -10.28
CA LEU A 476 19.19 -6.95 -11.57
C LEU A 476 20.02 -6.26 -12.67
N PRO A 477 19.99 -6.72 -13.94
CA PRO A 477 20.76 -6.11 -15.03
C PRO A 477 20.11 -4.81 -15.56
N LEU A 478 19.65 -3.94 -14.65
CA LEU A 478 18.82 -2.76 -14.97
C LEU A 478 19.54 -1.78 -15.90
N ARG A 479 20.84 -1.56 -15.68
CA ARG A 479 21.60 -0.61 -16.52
C ARG A 479 21.56 -1.02 -17.99
N ALA A 480 21.91 -2.26 -18.29
CA ALA A 480 21.92 -2.76 -19.66
C ALA A 480 20.51 -2.76 -20.28
N LEU A 481 19.48 -3.12 -19.50
CA LEU A 481 18.11 -3.13 -19.97
C LEU A 481 17.59 -1.71 -20.26
N LEU A 482 17.86 -0.74 -19.41
CA LEU A 482 17.46 0.66 -19.61
C LEU A 482 18.21 1.29 -20.80
N GLU A 483 19.51 1.04 -20.93
CA GLU A 483 20.31 1.49 -22.07
C GLU A 483 19.78 0.90 -23.39
N SER A 484 19.30 -0.36 -23.39
CA SER A 484 18.71 -1.01 -24.58
C SER A 484 17.45 -0.33 -25.09
N VAL A 485 16.73 0.38 -24.23
CA VAL A 485 15.54 1.16 -24.59
C VAL A 485 15.80 2.67 -24.64
N GLY A 486 17.08 3.07 -24.78
CA GLY A 486 17.47 4.47 -24.97
C GLY A 486 17.36 5.34 -23.72
N ILE A 487 17.55 4.77 -22.52
CA ILE A 487 17.67 5.50 -21.27
C ILE A 487 19.14 5.53 -20.83
N ASP A 488 19.71 6.71 -20.73
CA ASP A 488 21.05 6.92 -20.20
C ASP A 488 21.06 6.74 -18.68
N TRP A 489 22.06 5.97 -18.21
CA TRP A 489 22.32 5.75 -16.79
C TRP A 489 23.56 6.52 -16.36
N SER A 490 23.44 7.37 -15.38
CA SER A 490 24.56 8.03 -14.72
C SER A 490 24.42 7.96 -13.21
N GLU A 491 25.48 8.26 -12.49
CA GLU A 491 25.49 8.31 -11.04
C GLU A 491 25.94 9.70 -10.59
N ASP A 492 25.25 10.26 -9.61
CA ASP A 492 25.63 11.53 -8.98
C ASP A 492 26.86 11.33 -8.09
N VAL A 493 27.53 12.42 -7.74
CA VAL A 493 28.58 12.39 -6.73
C VAL A 493 27.96 11.97 -5.39
N PRO A 494 28.47 10.90 -4.74
CA PRO A 494 27.89 10.43 -3.49
C PRO A 494 28.05 11.45 -2.38
N THR A 495 27.00 11.64 -1.60
CA THR A 495 27.02 12.47 -0.39
C THR A 495 27.97 11.89 0.67
N LEU A 496 28.39 12.70 1.64
CA LEU A 496 29.25 12.20 2.73
C LEU A 496 28.59 11.05 3.49
N ALA A 497 27.28 11.12 3.74
CA ALA A 497 26.54 10.05 4.39
C ALA A 497 26.64 8.72 3.60
N GLN A 498 26.47 8.76 2.29
CA GLN A 498 26.62 7.60 1.40
C GLN A 498 28.04 7.04 1.43
N ARG A 499 29.06 7.91 1.32
CA ARG A 499 30.48 7.51 1.40
C ARG A 499 30.84 6.83 2.72
N LEU A 500 30.24 7.28 3.82
CA LEU A 500 30.44 6.71 5.15
C LEU A 500 29.62 5.44 5.37
N GLY A 501 28.59 5.18 4.57
CA GLY A 501 27.67 4.06 4.75
C GLY A 501 26.77 4.27 5.96
N MET A 502 26.10 5.40 6.05
CA MET A 502 25.12 5.71 7.11
C MET A 502 23.98 6.58 6.60
N ARG A 503 22.92 6.67 7.37
CA ARG A 503 21.83 7.65 7.21
C ARG A 503 21.77 8.51 8.44
N VAL A 504 21.52 9.80 8.26
CA VAL A 504 21.42 10.77 9.35
C VAL A 504 20.16 11.63 9.20
N SER A 505 19.68 12.14 10.33
CA SER A 505 18.76 13.27 10.38
C SER A 505 19.53 14.49 10.94
N GLU A 506 19.27 15.66 10.35
CA GLU A 506 19.92 16.91 10.77
C GLU A 506 18.87 17.95 11.11
N SER A 507 19.04 18.59 12.26
CA SER A 507 18.25 19.76 12.62
C SER A 507 19.08 20.73 13.48
N ALA A 508 18.71 22.01 13.44
CA ALA A 508 19.34 23.01 14.29
C ALA A 508 19.17 22.75 15.80
N LEU A 509 18.11 22.01 16.17
CA LEU A 509 17.77 21.69 17.57
C LEU A 509 18.42 20.39 18.05
N THR A 510 18.44 19.35 17.19
CA THR A 510 18.87 17.99 17.57
C THR A 510 20.26 17.62 17.06
N GLY A 511 20.93 18.54 16.33
CA GLY A 511 22.23 18.25 15.75
C GLY A 511 22.15 17.21 14.62
N ILE A 512 23.20 16.39 14.49
CA ILE A 512 23.33 15.35 13.47
C ILE A 512 23.13 14.01 14.17
N LYS A 513 21.98 13.38 13.98
CA LYS A 513 21.66 12.07 14.58
C LYS A 513 21.76 10.96 13.55
N VAL A 514 22.54 9.92 13.87
CA VAL A 514 22.66 8.71 13.04
C VAL A 514 21.38 7.91 13.20
N SER A 515 20.67 7.68 12.10
CA SER A 515 19.45 6.84 12.08
C SER A 515 19.76 5.40 11.72
N HIS A 516 20.70 5.17 10.79
CA HIS A 516 21.10 3.83 10.36
C HIS A 516 22.60 3.80 10.07
N VAL A 517 23.23 2.68 10.41
CA VAL A 517 24.61 2.35 10.01
C VAL A 517 24.54 1.17 9.05
N LEU A 518 25.11 1.34 7.85
CA LEU A 518 25.02 0.33 6.79
C LEU A 518 26.23 -0.61 6.85
N ARG A 519 25.95 -1.90 6.68
CA ARG A 519 26.95 -2.97 6.74
C ARG A 519 28.03 -2.78 5.67
N GLY A 520 29.29 -3.01 6.05
CA GLY A 520 30.46 -2.82 5.20
C GLY A 520 30.89 -1.36 5.04
N GLY A 521 30.17 -0.39 5.66
CA GLY A 521 30.46 1.04 5.59
C GLY A 521 31.59 1.49 6.50
N ALA A 522 32.13 2.69 6.27
CA ALA A 522 33.15 3.29 7.12
C ALA A 522 32.60 3.65 8.52
N ALA A 523 31.32 4.02 8.62
CA ALA A 523 30.64 4.28 9.87
C ALA A 523 30.57 3.03 10.76
N GLU A 524 30.25 1.85 10.18
CA GLU A 524 30.27 0.57 10.89
C GLU A 524 31.67 0.24 11.41
N ARG A 525 32.70 0.34 10.54
CA ARG A 525 34.10 0.09 10.94
C ARG A 525 34.59 1.05 12.02
N ALA A 526 34.10 2.27 12.06
CA ALA A 526 34.42 3.24 13.09
C ALA A 526 33.70 2.94 14.43
N GLY A 527 32.73 2.04 14.47
CA GLY A 527 31.94 1.70 15.66
C GLY A 527 30.80 2.68 15.94
N LEU A 528 30.33 3.45 14.93
CA LEU A 528 29.10 4.24 15.03
C LEU A 528 27.88 3.31 15.17
N SER A 529 26.88 3.81 15.88
CA SER A 529 25.61 3.12 16.09
C SER A 529 24.43 4.04 15.78
N ALA A 530 23.29 3.44 15.44
CA ALA A 530 22.04 4.19 15.36
C ALA A 530 21.73 4.83 16.70
N GLY A 531 21.24 6.07 16.68
CA GLY A 531 21.01 6.88 17.87
C GLY A 531 22.19 7.78 18.27
N ASP A 532 23.40 7.56 17.76
CA ASP A 532 24.53 8.44 18.04
C ASP A 532 24.27 9.87 17.51
N GLU A 533 24.60 10.88 18.32
CA GLU A 533 24.69 12.27 17.88
C GLU A 533 26.16 12.61 17.56
N LEU A 534 26.43 13.04 16.33
CA LEU A 534 27.79 13.41 15.90
C LEU A 534 28.10 14.83 16.40
N LEU A 535 29.12 14.97 17.26
CA LEU A 535 29.44 16.23 17.91
C LEU A 535 30.59 16.98 17.26
N ALA A 536 31.72 16.31 17.02
CA ALA A 536 32.92 16.93 16.50
C ALA A 536 33.81 15.94 15.74
N VAL A 537 34.56 16.43 14.75
CA VAL A 537 35.62 15.71 14.03
C VAL A 537 36.93 16.50 14.13
N ARG A 538 38.03 15.82 14.51
CA ARG A 538 39.35 16.44 14.70
C ARG A 538 39.31 17.69 15.61
N GLY A 539 38.46 17.67 16.65
CA GLY A 539 38.27 18.78 17.58
C GLY A 539 37.36 19.91 17.06
N TRP A 540 36.87 19.85 15.85
CA TRP A 540 35.94 20.82 15.28
C TRP A 540 34.50 20.37 15.46
N ARG A 541 33.67 21.20 16.06
CA ARG A 541 32.24 20.96 16.25
C ARG A 541 31.54 20.84 14.89
N LEU A 542 30.72 19.80 14.72
CA LEU A 542 29.84 19.62 13.56
C LEU A 542 28.48 20.25 13.83
N ARG A 543 27.96 21.03 12.90
CA ARG A 543 26.56 21.49 12.87
C ARG A 543 25.78 20.81 11.74
N ARG A 544 26.48 20.49 10.67
CA ARG A 544 25.99 19.73 9.51
C ARG A 544 27.02 18.65 9.20
N LEU A 545 26.58 17.52 8.70
CA LEU A 545 27.47 16.41 8.38
C LEU A 545 28.54 16.83 7.37
N ASP A 546 28.15 17.59 6.34
CA ASP A 546 29.05 18.01 5.28
C ASP A 546 30.15 19.00 5.75
N ASP A 547 30.00 19.63 6.92
CA ASP A 547 31.09 20.41 7.53
C ASP A 547 32.33 19.56 7.80
N ALA A 548 32.16 18.25 8.02
CA ALA A 548 33.25 17.32 8.21
C ALA A 548 34.18 17.20 6.98
N LEU A 549 33.69 17.48 5.77
CA LEU A 549 34.50 17.46 4.54
C LEU A 549 35.65 18.46 4.57
N ARG A 550 35.54 19.53 5.35
CA ARG A 550 36.60 20.54 5.51
C ARG A 550 37.81 20.03 6.30
N VAL A 551 37.62 19.01 7.13
CA VAL A 551 38.62 18.51 8.08
C VAL A 551 38.96 17.03 7.88
N LEU A 552 38.12 16.27 7.21
CA LEU A 552 38.40 14.88 6.84
C LEU A 552 39.32 14.84 5.60
N GLN A 553 40.32 13.98 5.68
CA GLN A 553 41.19 13.65 4.54
C GLN A 553 40.94 12.20 4.13
N THR A 554 40.79 11.96 2.84
CA THR A 554 40.58 10.64 2.27
C THR A 554 41.69 9.67 2.69
N GLY A 555 41.32 8.49 3.19
CA GLY A 555 42.26 7.46 3.62
C GLY A 555 42.96 7.75 4.96
N GLN A 556 42.74 8.90 5.58
CA GLN A 556 43.38 9.26 6.86
C GLN A 556 42.41 9.07 8.03
N PRO A 557 42.87 8.44 9.12
CA PRO A 557 42.05 8.33 10.35
C PRO A 557 41.86 9.71 10.99
N ALA A 558 40.67 9.94 11.53
CA ALA A 558 40.28 11.16 12.19
C ALA A 558 39.52 10.83 13.49
N ALA A 559 39.83 11.51 14.57
CA ALA A 559 39.07 11.42 15.81
C ALA A 559 37.68 12.01 15.59
N LEU A 560 36.64 11.24 15.93
CA LEU A 560 35.23 11.59 15.91
C LEU A 560 34.69 11.52 17.33
N LEU A 561 34.09 12.59 17.82
CA LEU A 561 33.34 12.59 19.06
C LEU A 561 31.86 12.41 18.76
N ALA A 562 31.22 11.46 19.41
CA ALA A 562 29.78 11.25 19.37
C ALA A 562 29.19 11.16 20.79
N SER A 563 27.93 11.51 20.93
CA SER A 563 27.14 11.24 22.12
C SER A 563 26.29 9.99 21.90
N ARG A 564 26.47 8.98 22.75
CA ARG A 564 25.72 7.74 22.79
C ARG A 564 25.12 7.55 24.16
N ASP A 565 23.79 7.56 24.27
CA ASP A 565 23.09 7.42 25.55
C ASP A 565 23.67 8.35 26.63
N GLN A 566 23.79 9.65 26.29
CA GLN A 566 24.36 10.72 27.14
C GLN A 566 25.86 10.58 27.48
N ARG A 567 26.55 9.60 26.92
CA ARG A 567 27.99 9.39 27.13
C ARG A 567 28.76 9.87 25.90
N ILE A 568 29.83 10.64 26.14
CA ILE A 568 30.75 10.99 25.05
C ILE A 568 31.62 9.78 24.73
N VAL A 569 31.60 9.37 23.47
CA VAL A 569 32.46 8.32 22.92
C VAL A 569 33.41 8.92 21.90
N GLU A 570 34.65 8.50 21.96
CA GLU A 570 35.68 8.85 20.96
C GLU A 570 35.89 7.66 20.02
N LEU A 571 35.72 7.91 18.74
CA LEU A 571 35.78 6.92 17.67
C LEU A 571 36.85 7.35 16.66
N THR A 572 37.34 6.39 15.89
CA THR A 572 38.25 6.67 14.77
C THR A 572 37.51 6.47 13.45
N LEU A 573 37.25 7.57 12.76
CA LEU A 573 36.58 7.55 11.44
C LEU A 573 37.63 7.72 10.33
N THR A 574 37.55 6.88 9.31
CA THR A 574 38.37 7.00 8.10
C THR A 574 37.45 7.18 6.88
N LEU A 575 37.59 8.32 6.20
CA LEU A 575 36.88 8.55 4.94
C LEU A 575 37.44 7.64 3.85
N PRO A 576 36.61 6.77 3.19
CA PRO A 576 37.09 5.85 2.17
C PRO A 576 37.79 6.57 1.01
N ALA A 577 38.85 5.93 0.44
CA ALA A 577 39.55 6.42 -0.75
C ALA A 577 38.63 6.40 -1.97
N GLU A 578 37.95 5.28 -2.16
CA GLU A 578 36.94 5.14 -3.21
C GLU A 578 35.60 5.75 -2.69
N PRO A 579 35.01 6.67 -3.45
CA PRO A 579 33.78 7.35 -2.99
C PRO A 579 32.57 6.41 -2.90
N GLY A 580 32.59 5.24 -3.55
CA GLY A 580 31.44 4.37 -3.70
C GLY A 580 30.40 4.90 -4.71
N PRO A 581 29.31 4.17 -4.93
CA PRO A 581 28.25 4.60 -5.84
C PRO A 581 27.44 5.76 -5.26
N GLY A 582 27.09 6.70 -6.12
CA GLY A 582 26.13 7.77 -5.81
C GLY A 582 24.70 7.38 -6.11
N ALA A 583 23.80 8.36 -6.06
CA ALA A 583 22.43 8.16 -6.49
C ALA A 583 22.39 8.00 -8.03
N VAL A 584 21.53 7.09 -8.49
CA VAL A 584 21.31 6.88 -9.92
C VAL A 584 20.49 8.02 -10.49
N ALA A 585 20.88 8.52 -11.64
CA ALA A 585 20.12 9.46 -12.47
C ALA A 585 19.80 8.82 -13.83
N LEU A 586 18.53 8.88 -14.22
CA LEU A 586 18.02 8.32 -15.46
C LEU A 586 17.51 9.46 -16.36
N LYS A 587 17.90 9.44 -17.63
CA LYS A 587 17.44 10.42 -18.63
C LYS A 587 17.23 9.72 -19.97
N ALA A 588 16.26 10.18 -20.76
CA ALA A 588 16.16 9.74 -22.14
C ALA A 588 17.43 10.16 -22.90
N ALA A 589 18.00 9.26 -23.67
CA ALA A 589 19.18 9.53 -24.48
C ALA A 589 18.90 10.63 -25.50
N ALA A 590 19.82 11.56 -25.67
CA ALA A 590 19.63 12.70 -26.59
C ALA A 590 19.50 12.28 -28.07
N LYS A 591 20.14 11.18 -28.45
CA LYS A 591 20.10 10.60 -29.80
C LYS A 591 20.04 9.07 -29.74
N PRO A 592 18.92 8.49 -29.29
CA PRO A 592 18.80 7.05 -29.23
C PRO A 592 18.80 6.44 -30.64
N ALA A 593 19.28 5.22 -30.79
CA ALA A 593 19.08 4.47 -32.01
C ALA A 593 17.55 4.28 -32.26
N LYS A 594 17.10 4.34 -33.52
CA LYS A 594 15.69 4.22 -33.88
C LYS A 594 14.97 3.03 -33.23
N PRO A 595 15.57 1.81 -33.17
CA PRO A 595 14.91 0.69 -32.47
C PRO A 595 14.73 0.95 -30.96
N ALA A 596 15.73 1.50 -30.30
CA ALA A 596 15.67 1.82 -28.86
C ALA A 596 14.62 2.89 -28.57
N GLN A 597 14.52 3.93 -29.42
CA GLN A 597 13.47 4.95 -29.32
C GLN A 597 12.08 4.34 -29.47
N ALA A 598 11.88 3.46 -30.45
CA ALA A 598 10.60 2.79 -30.66
C ALA A 598 10.20 1.90 -29.46
N LEU A 599 11.16 1.20 -28.85
CA LEU A 599 10.94 0.41 -27.63
C LEU A 599 10.58 1.30 -26.43
N GLN A 600 11.28 2.43 -26.24
CA GLN A 600 10.97 3.40 -25.21
C GLN A 600 9.55 3.96 -25.35
N GLU A 601 9.19 4.40 -26.55
CA GLU A 601 7.86 4.93 -26.84
C GLU A 601 6.78 3.85 -26.61
N ALA A 602 7.02 2.61 -27.02
CA ALA A 602 6.12 1.50 -26.79
C ALA A 602 5.95 1.16 -25.30
N TRP A 603 7.05 1.18 -24.54
CA TRP A 603 7.04 0.94 -23.09
C TRP A 603 6.23 2.00 -22.34
N LEU A 604 6.58 3.27 -22.55
CA LEU A 604 5.93 4.39 -21.85
C LEU A 604 4.48 4.62 -22.31
N ALA A 605 4.13 4.25 -23.53
CA ALA A 605 2.76 4.37 -24.05
C ALA A 605 1.89 3.12 -23.80
N GLY A 606 2.46 2.01 -23.29
CA GLY A 606 1.72 0.76 -23.07
C GLY A 606 1.33 0.04 -24.38
N ARG A 607 2.24 0.05 -25.39
CA ARG A 607 2.04 -0.62 -26.69
C ARG A 607 2.82 -1.91 -26.77
#